data_8f5ce05a3848289ef97e077b12361ac3
#
_entry.id   8f5ce05a3848289ef97e077b12361ac3
#
_cell.length_a   1.000
_cell.length_b   1.000
_cell.length_c   1.000
_cell.angle_alpha   90.00
_cell.angle_beta   90.00
_cell.angle_gamma   90.00
#
_symmetry.space_group_name_H-M   'P 1'
#
loop_
_entity.id
_entity.type
_entity.pdbx_description
1 polymer ?
#
loop_
_entity_poly.entity_id
_entity_poly.type
_entity_poly.pdbx_seq_one_letter_code
_entity_poly.pdbx_strand_id
1 'polypeptide(L)'
;MKSSTKPFPKTKIQWLWENMEGKRALYLIGMIGTVLYNVLQLTIPYFSGKIVDLFLTGENAVQNLQTHRDLFYRLLIAMIGFTFLRVVIVYGSCMIYEHVSQSVLYRVRNYLYDKIQRQDMTFYSTYRTGDLMTRLTGDLDAVRHMVAWVIRMVIESFSLFAAAAIFFLYTNLSLIHIS
;
A
#
# COMPACT_ATOMS: atom_id res chain seq x y z
N MET A 1 28.25 -16.91 20.18
CA MET A 1 27.40 -16.14 19.24
C MET A 1 27.99 -14.75 19.09
N LYS A 2 28.52 -14.40 17.90
CA LYS A 2 29.11 -13.08 17.64
C LYS A 2 28.01 -12.02 17.68
N SER A 3 28.02 -11.17 18.70
CA SER A 3 27.22 -9.94 18.75
C SER A 3 27.73 -9.01 17.63
N SER A 4 27.06 -9.00 16.51
CA SER A 4 27.30 -8.00 15.47
C SER A 4 26.63 -6.71 15.93
N THR A 5 27.35 -5.93 16.71
CA THR A 5 27.01 -4.52 17.01
C THR A 5 27.26 -3.70 15.76
N LYS A 6 26.34 -3.76 14.80
CA LYS A 6 26.31 -2.76 13.73
C LYS A 6 26.07 -1.38 14.35
N PRO A 7 26.84 -0.35 13.96
CA PRO A 7 26.62 1.00 14.47
C PRO A 7 25.19 1.44 14.18
N PHE A 8 24.59 2.20 15.10
CA PHE A 8 23.22 2.73 14.92
C PHE A 8 23.16 3.53 13.60
N PRO A 9 22.22 3.23 12.73
CA PRO A 9 22.06 3.96 11.47
C PRO A 9 21.75 5.43 11.74
N LYS A 10 22.35 6.31 10.95
CA LYS A 10 22.26 7.77 11.13
C LYS A 10 20.85 8.32 10.92
N THR A 11 19.94 7.54 10.30
CA THR A 11 18.57 7.96 9.99
C THR A 11 17.56 6.89 10.39
N LYS A 12 16.40 7.32 10.92
CA LYS A 12 15.29 6.41 11.31
C LYS A 12 14.82 5.49 10.18
N ILE A 13 14.85 6.00 8.94
CA ILE A 13 14.47 5.23 7.73
C ILE A 13 15.50 4.14 7.43
N GLN A 14 16.79 4.44 7.56
CA GLN A 14 17.86 3.45 7.35
C GLN A 14 17.76 2.32 8.38
N TRP A 15 17.45 2.66 9.63
CA TRP A 15 17.25 1.68 10.68
C TRP A 15 16.07 0.72 10.38
N LEU A 16 14.95 1.25 9.90
CA LEU A 16 13.82 0.43 9.46
C LEU A 16 14.21 -0.47 8.30
N TRP A 17 14.89 0.08 7.31
CA TRP A 17 15.33 -0.66 6.13
C TRP A 17 16.30 -1.81 6.47
N GLU A 18 17.19 -1.60 7.43
CA GLU A 18 18.07 -2.65 7.94
C GLU A 18 17.29 -3.76 8.65
N ASN A 19 16.28 -3.41 9.45
CA ASN A 19 15.43 -4.40 10.14
C ASN A 19 14.51 -5.19 9.19
N MET A 20 14.30 -4.71 7.96
CA MET A 20 13.63 -5.45 6.88
C MET A 20 14.55 -6.45 6.15
N GLU A 21 15.81 -6.64 6.58
CA GLU A 21 16.78 -7.51 5.92
C GLU A 21 16.19 -8.92 5.68
N GLY A 22 16.35 -9.42 4.43
CA GLY A 22 15.76 -10.68 3.97
C GLY A 22 14.31 -10.60 3.47
N LYS A 23 13.58 -9.49 3.73
CA LYS A 23 12.20 -9.28 3.23
C LYS A 23 12.03 -7.99 2.42
N ARG A 24 13.13 -7.32 2.11
CA ARG A 24 13.13 -6.06 1.32
C ARG A 24 12.50 -6.26 -0.06
N ALA A 25 12.88 -7.35 -0.75
CA ALA A 25 12.33 -7.66 -2.07
C ALA A 25 10.80 -7.89 -1.98
N LEU A 26 10.34 -8.60 -0.96
CA LEU A 26 8.91 -8.83 -0.74
C LEU A 26 8.16 -7.51 -0.49
N TYR A 27 8.76 -6.61 0.30
CA TYR A 27 8.19 -5.29 0.54
C TYR A 27 8.10 -4.44 -0.73
N LEU A 28 9.14 -4.47 -1.58
CA LEU A 28 9.12 -3.81 -2.90
C LEU A 28 8.05 -4.38 -3.83
N ILE A 29 7.82 -5.69 -3.80
CA ILE A 29 6.71 -6.32 -4.55
C ILE A 29 5.36 -5.78 -4.06
N GLY A 30 5.17 -5.62 -2.75
CA GLY A 30 3.99 -4.98 -2.20
C GLY A 30 3.80 -3.53 -2.67
N MET A 31 4.90 -2.75 -2.76
CA MET A 31 4.87 -1.37 -3.28
C MET A 31 4.47 -1.33 -4.76
N ILE A 32 5.05 -2.20 -5.59
CA ILE A 32 4.69 -2.33 -7.00
C ILE A 32 3.21 -2.73 -7.13
N GLY A 33 2.74 -3.68 -6.32
CA GLY A 33 1.32 -4.07 -6.27
C GLY A 33 0.41 -2.88 -5.93
N THR A 34 0.83 -2.01 -5.00
CA THR A 34 0.08 -0.79 -4.65
C THR A 34 -0.07 0.15 -5.85
N VAL A 35 1.00 0.40 -6.58
CA VAL A 35 0.95 1.24 -7.79
C VAL A 35 0.06 0.60 -8.86
N LEU A 36 0.20 -0.71 -9.06
CA LEU A 36 -0.55 -1.45 -10.06
C LEU A 36 -2.06 -1.41 -9.81
N TYR A 37 -2.52 -1.66 -8.58
CA TYR A 37 -3.96 -1.60 -8.31
C TYR A 37 -4.53 -0.17 -8.40
N ASN A 38 -3.75 0.87 -8.14
CA ASN A 38 -4.15 2.26 -8.34
C ASN A 38 -4.35 2.59 -9.83
N VAL A 39 -3.47 2.08 -10.70
CA VAL A 39 -3.65 2.21 -12.14
C VAL A 39 -4.91 1.46 -12.60
N LEU A 40 -5.13 0.24 -12.10
CA LEU A 40 -6.33 -0.54 -12.41
C LEU A 40 -7.63 0.15 -11.91
N GLN A 41 -7.56 0.94 -10.86
CA GLN A 41 -8.71 1.70 -10.36
C GLN A 41 -9.26 2.69 -11.40
N LEU A 42 -8.41 3.27 -12.24
CA LEU A 42 -8.82 4.21 -13.29
C LEU A 42 -9.54 3.54 -14.46
N THR A 43 -9.46 2.21 -14.57
CA THR A 43 -10.20 1.44 -15.59
C THR A 43 -11.71 1.50 -15.37
N ILE A 44 -12.17 1.62 -14.12
CA ILE A 44 -13.62 1.66 -13.80
C ILE A 44 -14.30 2.88 -14.41
N PRO A 45 -13.85 4.14 -14.15
CA PRO A 45 -14.45 5.32 -14.78
C PRO A 45 -14.31 5.31 -16.31
N TYR A 46 -13.22 4.76 -16.85
CA TYR A 46 -13.03 4.64 -18.29
C TYR A 46 -14.09 3.74 -18.95
N PHE A 47 -14.30 2.53 -18.42
CA PHE A 47 -15.30 1.62 -18.97
C PHE A 47 -16.74 2.11 -18.71
N SER A 48 -17.01 2.68 -17.52
CA SER A 48 -18.33 3.23 -17.23
C SER A 48 -18.67 4.41 -18.14
N GLY A 49 -17.72 5.30 -18.41
CA GLY A 49 -17.87 6.38 -19.37
C GLY A 49 -18.22 5.86 -20.77
N LYS A 50 -17.46 4.89 -21.27
CA LYS A 50 -17.76 4.27 -22.58
C LYS A 50 -19.14 3.62 -22.64
N ILE A 51 -19.58 2.95 -21.58
CA ILE A 51 -20.92 2.35 -21.51
C ILE A 51 -21.99 3.43 -21.56
N VAL A 52 -21.81 4.51 -20.78
CA VAL A 52 -22.75 5.64 -20.77
C VAL A 52 -22.83 6.30 -22.14
N ASP A 53 -21.69 6.63 -22.73
CA ASP A 53 -21.63 7.34 -24.02
C ASP A 53 -22.23 6.51 -25.18
N LEU A 54 -21.98 5.21 -25.22
CA LEU A 54 -22.41 4.35 -26.32
C LEU A 54 -23.86 3.84 -26.17
N PHE A 55 -24.33 3.63 -24.93
CA PHE A 55 -25.58 2.89 -24.69
C PHE A 55 -26.64 3.64 -23.88
N LEU A 56 -26.25 4.77 -23.20
CA LEU A 56 -27.17 5.51 -22.35
C LEU A 56 -27.37 6.97 -22.79
N THR A 57 -26.45 7.52 -23.60
CA THR A 57 -26.49 8.92 -24.05
C THR A 57 -26.69 9.01 -25.55
N GLY A 58 -27.65 9.84 -25.99
CA GLY A 58 -27.93 10.11 -27.41
C GLY A 58 -29.24 9.50 -27.94
N GLU A 59 -29.70 10.05 -29.07
CA GLU A 59 -30.99 9.67 -29.70
C GLU A 59 -31.04 8.20 -30.14
N ASN A 60 -29.91 7.54 -30.36
CA ASN A 60 -29.78 6.16 -30.82
C ASN A 60 -29.43 5.16 -29.70
N ALA A 61 -29.49 5.54 -28.43
CA ALA A 61 -29.04 4.69 -27.31
C ALA A 61 -29.76 3.33 -27.27
N VAL A 62 -31.06 3.31 -27.45
CA VAL A 62 -31.88 2.08 -27.46
C VAL A 62 -31.55 1.21 -28.68
N GLN A 63 -31.33 1.81 -29.85
CA GLN A 63 -30.97 1.12 -31.06
C GLN A 63 -29.56 0.53 -30.98
N ASN A 64 -28.60 1.26 -30.40
CA ASN A 64 -27.25 0.79 -30.14
C ASN A 64 -27.25 -0.41 -29.19
N LEU A 65 -28.05 -0.37 -28.13
CA LEU A 65 -28.20 -1.49 -27.20
C LEU A 65 -28.75 -2.76 -27.87
N GLN A 66 -29.70 -2.60 -28.79
CA GLN A 66 -30.26 -3.74 -29.55
C GLN A 66 -29.29 -4.28 -30.59
N THR A 67 -28.55 -3.41 -31.28
CA THR A 67 -27.65 -3.79 -32.36
C THR A 67 -26.31 -4.31 -31.87
N HIS A 68 -25.80 -3.77 -30.75
CA HIS A 68 -24.46 -4.07 -30.22
C HIS A 68 -24.48 -4.72 -28.81
N ARG A 69 -25.46 -5.61 -28.58
CA ARG A 69 -25.60 -6.31 -27.29
C ARG A 69 -24.33 -7.03 -26.86
N ASP A 70 -23.62 -7.67 -27.79
CA ASP A 70 -22.38 -8.38 -27.52
C ASP A 70 -21.26 -7.45 -27.03
N LEU A 71 -21.18 -6.24 -27.59
CA LEU A 71 -20.21 -5.24 -27.14
C LEU A 71 -20.51 -4.77 -25.72
N PHE A 72 -21.78 -4.53 -25.42
CA PHE A 72 -22.22 -4.16 -24.07
C PHE A 72 -21.83 -5.22 -23.02
N TYR A 73 -22.14 -6.49 -23.28
CA TYR A 73 -21.76 -7.57 -22.37
C TYR A 73 -20.23 -7.74 -22.24
N ARG A 74 -19.48 -7.59 -23.32
CA ARG A 74 -18.00 -7.62 -23.28
C ARG A 74 -17.43 -6.51 -22.41
N LEU A 75 -17.95 -5.29 -22.50
CA LEU A 75 -17.51 -4.18 -21.66
C LEU A 75 -17.86 -4.40 -20.17
N LEU A 76 -19.03 -4.94 -19.87
CA LEU A 76 -19.42 -5.31 -18.50
C LEU A 76 -18.52 -6.42 -17.94
N ILE A 77 -18.29 -7.48 -18.70
CA ILE A 77 -17.42 -8.59 -18.28
C ILE A 77 -15.99 -8.09 -18.06
N ALA A 78 -15.49 -7.23 -18.95
CA ALA A 78 -14.15 -6.63 -18.79
C ALA A 78 -14.07 -5.78 -17.51
N MET A 79 -15.06 -4.94 -17.25
CA MET A 79 -15.12 -4.12 -16.03
C MET A 79 -15.13 -4.98 -14.76
N ILE A 80 -15.93 -6.04 -14.73
CA ILE A 80 -15.98 -7.00 -13.62
C ILE A 80 -14.62 -7.72 -13.47
N GLY A 81 -14.04 -8.18 -14.56
CA GLY A 81 -12.75 -8.85 -14.58
C GLY A 81 -11.61 -8.00 -14.05
N PHE A 82 -11.52 -6.73 -14.49
CA PHE A 82 -10.52 -5.79 -13.99
C PHE A 82 -10.75 -5.43 -12.52
N THR A 83 -12.00 -5.30 -12.09
CA THR A 83 -12.32 -5.07 -10.67
C THR A 83 -11.90 -6.25 -9.82
N PHE A 84 -12.19 -7.47 -10.25
CA PHE A 84 -11.77 -8.68 -9.55
C PHE A 84 -10.24 -8.80 -9.46
N LEU A 85 -9.54 -8.59 -10.57
CA LEU A 85 -8.08 -8.57 -10.61
C LEU A 85 -7.49 -7.54 -9.62
N ARG A 86 -8.06 -6.33 -9.59
CA ARG A 86 -7.69 -5.29 -8.65
C ARG A 86 -7.84 -5.74 -7.20
N VAL A 87 -8.96 -6.36 -6.84
CA VAL A 87 -9.21 -6.85 -5.47
C VAL A 87 -8.16 -7.89 -5.06
N VAL A 88 -7.81 -8.82 -5.94
CA VAL A 88 -6.77 -9.83 -5.69
C VAL A 88 -5.42 -9.17 -5.44
N ILE A 89 -5.04 -8.17 -6.24
CA ILE A 89 -3.77 -7.46 -6.08
C ILE A 89 -3.75 -6.65 -4.78
N VAL A 90 -4.84 -5.95 -4.44
CA VAL A 90 -4.97 -5.20 -3.17
C VAL A 90 -4.78 -6.14 -1.99
N TYR A 91 -5.49 -7.26 -1.99
CA TYR A 91 -5.41 -8.24 -0.90
C TYR A 91 -4.00 -8.82 -0.76
N GLY A 92 -3.39 -9.22 -1.87
CA GLY A 92 -2.00 -9.72 -1.88
C GLY A 92 -1.00 -8.70 -1.36
N SER A 93 -1.11 -7.44 -1.79
CA SER A 93 -0.25 -6.35 -1.31
C SER A 93 -0.43 -6.11 0.19
N CYS A 94 -1.67 -6.09 0.70
CA CYS A 94 -1.95 -5.94 2.13
C CYS A 94 -1.33 -7.07 2.96
N MET A 95 -1.43 -8.31 2.50
CA MET A 95 -0.81 -9.46 3.17
C MET A 95 0.72 -9.36 3.22
N ILE A 96 1.34 -8.87 2.14
CA ILE A 96 2.78 -8.64 2.09
C ILE A 96 3.20 -7.60 3.13
N TYR A 97 2.52 -6.45 3.19
CA TYR A 97 2.83 -5.40 4.16
C TYR A 97 2.68 -5.89 5.60
N GLU A 98 1.59 -6.60 5.90
CA GLU A 98 1.36 -7.14 7.23
C GLU A 98 2.43 -8.18 7.61
N HIS A 99 2.77 -9.09 6.69
CA HIS A 99 3.79 -10.10 6.93
C HIS A 99 5.18 -9.49 7.18
N VAL A 100 5.55 -8.44 6.44
CA VAL A 100 6.83 -7.75 6.64
C VAL A 100 6.83 -6.97 7.95
N SER A 101 5.75 -6.25 8.26
CA SER A 101 5.63 -5.46 9.50
C SER A 101 5.72 -6.33 10.75
N GLN A 102 5.08 -7.50 10.75
CA GLN A 102 5.20 -8.49 11.84
C GLN A 102 6.64 -9.00 12.01
N SER A 103 7.35 -9.18 10.91
CA SER A 103 8.75 -9.61 10.96
C SER A 103 9.67 -8.53 11.54
N VAL A 104 9.43 -7.27 11.19
CA VAL A 104 10.14 -6.13 11.78
C VAL A 104 9.83 -6.04 13.28
N LEU A 105 8.56 -6.10 13.66
CA LEU A 105 8.13 -6.12 15.06
C LEU A 105 8.84 -7.20 15.87
N TYR A 106 8.85 -8.43 15.36
CA TYR A 106 9.51 -9.56 16.03
C TYR A 106 11.00 -9.31 16.26
N ARG A 107 11.72 -8.82 15.24
CA ARG A 107 13.16 -8.55 15.36
C ARG A 107 13.45 -7.43 16.35
N VAL A 108 12.70 -6.34 16.28
CA VAL A 108 12.89 -5.19 17.17
C VAL A 108 12.55 -5.55 18.60
N ARG A 109 11.47 -6.31 18.81
CA ARG A 109 11.08 -6.80 20.15
C ARG A 109 12.17 -7.66 20.76
N ASN A 110 12.69 -8.64 20.01
CA ASN A 110 13.76 -9.51 20.51
C ASN A 110 15.04 -8.73 20.82
N TYR A 111 15.41 -7.76 19.97
CA TYR A 111 16.56 -6.92 20.19
C TYR A 111 16.41 -6.07 21.47
N LEU A 112 15.26 -5.46 21.67
CA LEU A 112 14.99 -4.66 22.87
C LEU A 112 14.93 -5.52 24.13
N TYR A 113 14.31 -6.70 24.03
CA TYR A 113 14.23 -7.63 25.14
C TYR A 113 15.63 -8.09 25.60
N ASP A 114 16.50 -8.50 24.66
CA ASP A 114 17.90 -8.85 24.96
C ASP A 114 18.68 -7.68 25.60
N LYS A 115 18.43 -6.46 25.13
CA LYS A 115 19.05 -5.25 25.69
C LYS A 115 18.59 -4.98 27.12
N ILE A 116 17.29 -5.11 27.39
CA ILE A 116 16.72 -4.90 28.73
C ILE A 116 17.24 -5.95 29.70
N GLN A 117 17.27 -7.21 29.32
CA GLN A 117 17.77 -8.29 30.18
C GLN A 117 19.24 -8.15 30.60
N ARG A 118 20.03 -7.42 29.82
CA ARG A 118 21.46 -7.18 30.11
C ARG A 118 21.71 -5.92 30.97
N GLN A 119 20.66 -5.23 31.40
CA GLN A 119 20.79 -4.06 32.27
C GLN A 119 21.07 -4.46 33.71
N ASP A 120 21.72 -3.58 34.44
CA ASP A 120 22.03 -3.76 35.86
C ASP A 120 20.80 -3.43 36.78
N MET A 121 20.94 -3.70 38.07
CA MET A 121 19.87 -3.43 39.03
C MET A 121 19.60 -1.92 39.18
N THR A 122 20.57 -1.07 38.92
CA THR A 122 20.43 0.38 38.97
C THR A 122 19.45 0.88 37.90
N PHE A 123 19.50 0.27 36.73
CA PHE A 123 18.53 0.53 35.65
C PHE A 123 17.09 0.21 36.10
N TYR A 124 16.88 -0.95 36.73
CA TYR A 124 15.54 -1.40 37.18
C TYR A 124 15.02 -0.61 38.37
N SER A 125 15.89 -0.02 39.21
CA SER A 125 15.48 0.90 40.28
C SER A 125 15.04 2.26 39.73
N THR A 126 15.59 2.68 38.57
CA THR A 126 15.28 3.97 37.93
C THR A 126 14.03 3.88 37.07
N TYR A 127 13.87 2.78 36.30
CA TYR A 127 12.77 2.59 35.37
C TYR A 127 11.78 1.56 35.89
N ARG A 128 10.52 1.96 36.07
CA ARG A 128 9.45 1.04 36.49
C ARG A 128 9.23 -0.05 35.43
N THR A 129 9.14 -1.29 35.88
CA THR A 129 8.92 -2.45 34.99
C THR A 129 7.66 -2.28 34.13
N GLY A 130 6.59 -1.66 34.66
CA GLY A 130 5.38 -1.37 33.92
C GLY A 130 5.59 -0.40 32.72
N ASP A 131 6.41 0.65 32.90
CA ASP A 131 6.75 1.59 31.82
C ASP A 131 7.55 0.89 30.70
N LEU A 132 8.51 0.04 31.07
CA LEU A 132 9.27 -0.77 30.12
C LEU A 132 8.36 -1.73 29.33
N MET A 133 7.37 -2.35 30.01
CA MET A 133 6.41 -3.23 29.33
C MET A 133 5.48 -2.47 28.39
N THR A 134 5.01 -1.30 28.77
CA THR A 134 4.20 -0.44 27.90
C THR A 134 4.95 -0.05 26.63
N ARG A 135 6.24 0.30 26.74
CA ARG A 135 7.10 0.60 25.58
C ARG A 135 7.35 -0.62 24.69
N LEU A 136 7.57 -1.79 25.29
CA LEU A 136 7.78 -3.06 24.56
C LEU A 136 6.51 -3.56 23.85
N THR A 137 5.34 -3.08 24.23
CA THR A 137 4.08 -3.46 23.57
C THR A 137 3.53 -2.32 22.73
N GLY A 138 3.19 -1.18 23.33
CA GLY A 138 2.51 -0.08 22.67
C GLY A 138 3.37 0.66 21.65
N ASP A 139 4.58 1.07 22.03
CA ASP A 139 5.46 1.82 21.12
C ASP A 139 5.91 0.95 19.94
N LEU A 140 6.12 -0.34 20.18
CA LEU A 140 6.47 -1.27 19.09
C LEU A 140 5.30 -1.55 18.14
N ASP A 141 4.07 -1.56 18.63
CA ASP A 141 2.88 -1.65 17.78
C ASP A 141 2.74 -0.41 16.90
N ALA A 142 3.09 0.78 17.40
CA ALA A 142 3.13 1.98 16.58
C ALA A 142 4.16 1.88 15.43
N VAL A 143 5.34 1.29 15.70
CA VAL A 143 6.35 1.01 14.64
C VAL A 143 5.80 0.01 13.62
N ARG A 144 5.16 -1.06 14.05
CA ARG A 144 4.50 -2.03 13.16
C ARG A 144 3.47 -1.35 12.27
N HIS A 145 2.60 -0.54 12.88
CA HIS A 145 1.55 0.19 12.17
C HIS A 145 2.14 1.16 11.13
N MET A 146 3.22 1.84 11.48
CA MET A 146 3.92 2.72 10.54
C MET A 146 4.43 1.94 9.30
N VAL A 147 5.04 0.77 9.49
CA VAL A 147 5.56 -0.06 8.39
C VAL A 147 4.43 -0.65 7.54
N ALA A 148 3.34 -1.11 8.18
CA ALA A 148 2.22 -1.76 7.47
C ALA A 148 1.30 -0.76 6.76
N TRP A 149 1.00 0.38 7.41
CA TRP A 149 -0.07 1.27 6.96
C TRP A 149 0.41 2.63 6.47
N VAL A 150 1.24 3.33 7.27
CA VAL A 150 1.60 4.72 6.95
C VAL A 150 2.39 4.80 5.66
N ILE A 151 3.42 3.97 5.50
CA ILE A 151 4.26 3.97 4.29
C ILE A 151 3.41 3.56 3.07
N ARG A 152 2.56 2.55 3.21
CA ARG A 152 1.62 2.14 2.16
C ARG A 152 0.70 3.29 1.76
N MET A 153 0.07 3.98 2.75
CA MET A 153 -0.86 5.07 2.51
C MET A 153 -0.21 6.24 1.75
N VAL A 154 1.04 6.57 2.08
CA VAL A 154 1.81 7.59 1.37
C VAL A 154 2.02 7.19 -0.09
N ILE A 155 2.47 5.95 -0.35
CA ILE A 155 2.69 5.43 -1.71
C ILE A 155 1.36 5.39 -2.49
N GLU A 156 0.29 4.93 -1.85
CA GLU A 156 -1.05 4.88 -2.43
C GLU A 156 -1.53 6.26 -2.86
N SER A 157 -1.41 7.27 -1.99
CA SER A 157 -1.84 8.63 -2.28
C SER A 157 -1.03 9.27 -3.42
N PHE A 158 0.30 9.14 -3.39
CA PHE A 158 1.14 9.69 -4.46
C PHE A 158 0.93 8.99 -5.79
N SER A 159 0.82 7.66 -5.80
CA SER A 159 0.63 6.89 -7.04
C SER A 159 -0.75 7.14 -7.64
N LEU A 160 -1.80 7.26 -6.81
CA LEU A 160 -3.14 7.58 -7.28
C LEU A 160 -3.19 9.00 -7.86
N PHE A 161 -2.59 9.97 -7.18
CA PHE A 161 -2.53 11.34 -7.68
C PHE A 161 -1.79 11.42 -9.02
N ALA A 162 -0.63 10.78 -9.13
CA ALA A 162 0.15 10.74 -10.37
C ALA A 162 -0.63 10.05 -11.51
N ALA A 163 -1.27 8.91 -11.23
CA ALA A 163 -2.06 8.18 -12.20
C ALA A 163 -3.28 8.98 -12.67
N ALA A 164 -3.98 9.65 -11.75
CA ALA A 164 -5.10 10.52 -12.09
C ALA A 164 -4.65 11.74 -12.92
N ALA A 165 -3.55 12.39 -12.53
CA ALA A 165 -3.01 13.53 -13.29
C ALA A 165 -2.64 13.12 -14.72
N ILE A 166 -1.95 11.99 -14.90
CA ILE A 166 -1.61 11.45 -16.23
C ILE A 166 -2.89 11.14 -17.02
N PHE A 167 -3.87 10.50 -16.40
CA PHE A 167 -5.15 10.18 -17.05
C PHE A 167 -5.86 11.45 -17.54
N PHE A 168 -5.96 12.50 -16.72
CA PHE A 168 -6.57 13.76 -17.11
C PHE A 168 -5.80 14.48 -18.21
N LEU A 169 -4.47 14.48 -18.17
CA LEU A 169 -3.65 15.05 -19.24
C LEU A 169 -3.87 14.35 -20.58
N TYR A 170 -4.06 13.02 -20.59
CA TYR A 170 -4.32 12.26 -21.82
C TYR A 170 -5.74 12.42 -22.36
N THR A 171 -6.73 12.52 -21.46
CA THR A 171 -8.15 12.59 -21.89
C THR A 171 -8.62 14.00 -22.21
N ASN A 172 -8.04 15.03 -21.60
CA ASN A 172 -8.50 16.42 -21.71
C ASN A 172 -7.38 17.44 -21.88
N LEU A 173 -6.48 17.23 -22.84
CA LEU A 173 -5.54 18.29 -23.28
C LEU A 173 -6.25 19.57 -23.71
N SER A 174 -7.54 19.48 -24.10
CA SER A 174 -8.37 20.61 -24.51
C SER A 174 -8.83 21.50 -23.33
N LEU A 175 -8.89 21.00 -22.10
CA LEU A 175 -9.34 21.77 -20.93
C LEU A 175 -8.25 22.68 -20.35
N ILE A 176 -6.98 22.38 -20.61
CA ILE A 176 -5.85 23.21 -20.11
C ILE A 176 -5.66 24.48 -20.98
N HIS A 177 -6.25 24.53 -22.18
CA HIS A 177 -6.13 25.64 -23.12
C HIS A 177 -7.24 26.69 -23.00
N ILE A 178 -8.19 26.54 -22.06
CA ILE A 178 -9.35 27.44 -21.87
C ILE A 178 -9.25 28.20 -20.52
N SER A 179 -8.06 28.52 -20.05
CA SER A 179 -7.91 29.49 -18.95
C SER A 179 -6.94 30.57 -19.33
#